data_3cb58f1cddbec0b648325779b2858713
#
_entry.id   3cb58f1cddbec0b648325779b2858713
#
_cell.length_a   1.000
_cell.length_b   1.000
_cell.length_c   1.000
_cell.angle_alpha   90.00
_cell.angle_beta   90.00
_cell.angle_gamma   90.00
#
_symmetry.space_group_name_H-M   'P 1'
#
loop_
_entity.id
_entity.type
_entity.pdbx_description
1 polymer ?
#
loop_
_entity_poly.entity_id
_entity_poly.type
_entity_poly.pdbx_seq_one_letter_code
_entity_poly.pdbx_strand_id
1 'polypeptide(L)'
;MSDLLDSLKKTVGQEVVFHAPEEMGKPSIRQYALAVGDFNPLYLDTEFAKTRGLRDVMAPPTLVCDTWQYIDSDIDVKGGLVGRGFAGESIGLRAGNEYEFFQPVYPDDVITAHWKVKDVYESEGRSGSLVFQVLEANFYNQRGE
;
A
#
# COMPACT_ATOMS: atom_id res chain seq x y z
N MET A 1 -11.50 18.93 -17.80
CA MET A 1 -10.55 18.95 -16.66
C MET A 1 -11.20 19.46 -15.38
N SER A 2 -11.98 20.55 -15.40
CA SER A 2 -12.77 21.00 -14.23
C SER A 2 -13.65 19.90 -13.62
N ASP A 3 -14.35 19.14 -14.47
CA ASP A 3 -15.28 18.10 -14.01
C ASP A 3 -14.56 16.93 -13.31
N LEU A 4 -13.35 16.56 -13.74
CA LEU A 4 -12.51 15.55 -13.09
C LEU A 4 -12.03 16.04 -11.73
N LEU A 5 -11.48 17.26 -11.68
CA LEU A 5 -11.01 17.86 -10.44
C LEU A 5 -12.14 17.97 -9.40
N ASP A 6 -13.30 18.46 -9.82
CA ASP A 6 -14.47 18.61 -8.95
C ASP A 6 -15.02 17.25 -8.48
N SER A 7 -14.99 16.25 -9.37
CA SER A 7 -15.37 14.88 -9.02
C SER A 7 -14.42 14.27 -7.97
N LEU A 8 -13.11 14.40 -8.19
CA LEU A 8 -12.11 13.87 -7.26
C LEU A 8 -12.11 14.63 -5.92
N LYS A 9 -12.29 15.96 -5.94
CA LYS A 9 -12.40 16.75 -4.69
C LYS A 9 -13.53 16.27 -3.77
N LYS A 10 -14.61 15.74 -4.31
CA LYS A 10 -15.73 15.19 -3.53
C LYS A 10 -15.34 13.89 -2.79
N THR A 11 -14.25 13.26 -3.18
CA THR A 11 -13.75 12.05 -2.50
C THR A 11 -12.84 12.34 -1.31
N VAL A 12 -12.40 13.59 -1.14
CA VAL A 12 -11.54 13.97 -0.01
C VAL A 12 -12.22 13.65 1.31
N GLY A 13 -11.49 12.95 2.18
CA GLY A 13 -11.99 12.47 3.45
C GLY A 13 -12.67 11.09 3.40
N GLN A 14 -12.91 10.53 2.21
CA GLN A 14 -13.40 9.15 2.10
C GLN A 14 -12.35 8.18 2.60
N GLU A 15 -12.81 7.17 3.32
CA GLU A 15 -11.97 6.14 3.91
C GLU A 15 -12.45 4.75 3.47
N VAL A 16 -11.50 3.84 3.29
CA VAL A 16 -11.74 2.42 3.04
C VAL A 16 -10.78 1.60 3.87
N VAL A 17 -11.30 0.52 4.45
CA VAL A 17 -10.51 -0.42 5.24
C VAL A 17 -10.47 -1.75 4.52
N PHE A 18 -9.27 -2.31 4.39
CA PHE A 18 -9.03 -3.62 3.81
C PHE A 18 -8.41 -4.52 4.86
N HIS A 19 -8.91 -5.74 4.92
CA HIS A 19 -8.36 -6.78 5.77
C HIS A 19 -7.69 -7.84 4.90
N ALA A 20 -6.43 -8.18 5.20
CA ALA A 20 -5.79 -9.30 4.55
C ALA A 20 -6.58 -10.59 4.88
N PRO A 21 -6.82 -11.46 3.88
CA PRO A 21 -7.58 -12.69 4.09
C PRO A 21 -6.77 -13.73 4.89
N GLU A 22 -5.46 -13.56 4.96
CA GLU A 22 -4.53 -14.49 5.60
C GLU A 22 -3.30 -13.77 6.15
N GLU A 23 -2.46 -14.49 6.86
CA GLU A 23 -1.18 -13.98 7.36
C GLU A 23 -0.19 -13.68 6.23
N MET A 24 0.79 -12.82 6.49
CA MET A 24 1.84 -12.43 5.53
C MET A 24 2.57 -13.65 4.94
N GLY A 25 2.93 -14.62 5.77
CA GLY A 25 3.57 -15.87 5.40
C GLY A 25 5.03 -15.76 4.94
N LYS A 26 5.88 -16.70 5.40
CA LYS A 26 7.29 -16.79 4.95
C LYS A 26 7.46 -16.96 3.44
N PRO A 27 6.59 -17.74 2.74
CA PRO A 27 6.70 -17.87 1.28
C PRO A 27 6.55 -16.54 0.56
N SER A 28 5.57 -15.71 0.95
CA SER A 28 5.34 -14.39 0.33
C SER A 28 6.53 -13.46 0.56
N ILE A 29 7.06 -13.42 1.78
CA ILE A 29 8.25 -12.64 2.13
C ILE A 29 9.43 -13.04 1.25
N ARG A 30 9.72 -14.35 1.16
CA ARG A 30 10.82 -14.85 0.36
C ARG A 30 10.65 -14.59 -1.12
N GLN A 31 9.45 -14.82 -1.67
CA GLN A 31 9.18 -14.61 -3.08
C GLN A 31 9.33 -13.15 -3.46
N TYR A 32 8.82 -12.24 -2.65
CA TYR A 32 8.97 -10.82 -2.88
C TYR A 32 10.44 -10.38 -2.84
N ALA A 33 11.18 -10.76 -1.80
CA ALA A 33 12.59 -10.43 -1.66
C ALA A 33 13.40 -10.90 -2.89
N LEU A 34 13.18 -12.14 -3.35
CA LEU A 34 13.82 -12.68 -4.55
C LEU A 34 13.40 -11.93 -5.82
N ALA A 35 12.12 -11.58 -5.96
CA ALA A 35 11.60 -10.89 -7.14
C ALA A 35 12.19 -9.48 -7.32
N VAL A 36 12.42 -8.77 -6.21
CA VAL A 36 13.04 -7.42 -6.23
C VAL A 36 14.57 -7.47 -6.17
N GLY A 37 15.17 -8.66 -6.04
CA GLY A 37 16.62 -8.85 -5.96
C GLY A 37 17.23 -8.43 -4.62
N ASP A 38 16.43 -8.37 -3.56
CA ASP A 38 16.91 -8.05 -2.21
C ASP A 38 17.18 -9.33 -1.40
N PHE A 39 18.44 -9.74 -1.37
CA PHE A 39 18.90 -10.93 -0.67
C PHE A 39 19.28 -10.67 0.78
N ASN A 40 18.73 -9.66 1.41
CA ASN A 40 19.01 -9.38 2.82
C ASN A 40 18.60 -10.58 3.69
N PRO A 41 19.55 -11.14 4.50
CA PRO A 41 19.26 -12.31 5.31
C PRO A 41 18.18 -12.07 6.38
N LEU A 42 17.83 -10.83 6.70
CA LEU A 42 16.70 -10.51 7.58
C LEU A 42 15.36 -11.01 7.02
N TYR A 43 15.25 -11.19 5.70
CA TYR A 43 14.04 -11.67 5.02
C TYR A 43 14.06 -13.19 4.74
N LEU A 44 15.26 -13.79 4.78
CA LEU A 44 15.48 -15.14 4.24
C LEU A 44 15.94 -16.15 5.29
N ASP A 45 16.59 -15.69 6.36
CA ASP A 45 17.23 -16.55 7.39
C ASP A 45 16.71 -16.19 8.79
N THR A 46 15.89 -17.08 9.33
CA THR A 46 15.30 -16.94 10.67
C THR A 46 16.37 -16.87 11.78
N GLU A 47 17.42 -17.65 11.69
CA GLU A 47 18.46 -17.66 12.73
C GLU A 47 19.29 -16.37 12.67
N PHE A 48 19.61 -15.90 11.47
CA PHE A 48 20.25 -14.59 11.33
C PHE A 48 19.37 -13.47 11.89
N ALA A 49 18.08 -13.44 11.55
CA ALA A 49 17.13 -12.44 12.04
C ALA A 49 17.07 -12.41 13.57
N LYS A 50 17.06 -13.58 14.22
CA LYS A 50 17.11 -13.69 15.69
C LYS A 50 18.39 -13.11 16.28
N THR A 51 19.55 -13.28 15.63
CA THR A 51 20.81 -12.66 16.09
C THR A 51 20.77 -11.13 16.06
N ARG A 52 19.82 -10.55 15.29
CA ARG A 52 19.58 -9.10 15.20
C ARG A 52 18.44 -8.61 16.09
N GLY A 53 17.93 -9.48 16.98
CA GLY A 53 16.87 -9.13 17.93
C GLY A 53 15.46 -9.23 17.38
N LEU A 54 15.27 -9.75 16.17
CA LEU A 54 13.95 -10.03 15.61
C LEU A 54 13.45 -11.39 16.09
N ARG A 55 12.13 -11.55 16.16
CA ARG A 55 11.53 -12.83 16.58
C ARG A 55 11.51 -13.89 15.47
N ASP A 56 11.55 -13.45 14.21
CA ASP A 56 11.59 -14.27 12.99
C ASP A 56 12.11 -13.41 11.83
N VAL A 57 12.13 -13.94 10.61
CA VAL A 57 12.32 -13.13 9.41
C VAL A 57 11.27 -12.03 9.36
N MET A 58 11.62 -10.87 8.83
CA MET A 58 10.69 -9.77 8.64
C MET A 58 10.31 -9.61 7.17
N ALA A 59 9.16 -9.02 6.90
CA ALA A 59 8.79 -8.65 5.56
C ALA A 59 9.67 -7.49 5.06
N PRO A 60 10.09 -7.50 3.78
CA PRO A 60 10.62 -6.29 3.16
C PRO A 60 9.60 -5.15 3.30
N PRO A 61 10.02 -3.94 3.72
CA PRO A 61 9.08 -2.87 4.11
C PRO A 61 8.01 -2.57 3.06
N THR A 62 8.38 -2.52 1.78
CA THR A 62 7.45 -2.21 0.69
C THR A 62 6.50 -3.36 0.32
N LEU A 63 6.77 -4.59 0.76
CA LEU A 63 5.85 -5.71 0.57
C LEU A 63 4.49 -5.41 1.21
N VAL A 64 4.48 -4.77 2.38
CA VAL A 64 3.26 -4.42 3.11
C VAL A 64 2.45 -3.36 2.36
N CYS A 65 3.14 -2.40 1.74
CA CYS A 65 2.52 -1.22 1.15
C CYS A 65 2.03 -1.42 -0.28
N ASP A 66 2.67 -2.30 -1.04
CA ASP A 66 2.48 -2.40 -2.48
C ASP A 66 1.77 -3.68 -2.94
N THR A 67 1.40 -4.57 -2.04
CA THR A 67 0.81 -5.84 -2.41
C THR A 67 -0.70 -5.77 -2.55
N TRP A 68 -1.21 -6.56 -3.50
CA TRP A 68 -2.64 -6.77 -3.75
C TRP A 68 -3.32 -7.72 -2.75
N GLN A 69 -2.58 -8.24 -1.78
CA GLN A 69 -3.11 -9.16 -0.77
C GLN A 69 -4.16 -8.54 0.16
N TYR A 70 -4.30 -7.21 0.12
CA TYR A 70 -5.33 -6.46 0.86
C TYR A 70 -6.61 -6.22 0.06
N ILE A 71 -6.71 -6.80 -1.12
CA ILE A 71 -7.92 -6.71 -1.92
C ILE A 71 -8.90 -7.74 -1.38
N ASP A 72 -9.94 -7.28 -0.73
CA ASP A 72 -11.12 -8.07 -0.43
C ASP A 72 -11.80 -8.47 -1.74
N SER A 73 -12.23 -9.72 -1.86
CA SER A 73 -12.95 -10.23 -3.04
C SER A 73 -14.27 -9.50 -3.33
N ASP A 74 -14.82 -8.81 -2.34
CA ASP A 74 -16.02 -7.99 -2.46
C ASP A 74 -15.74 -6.58 -3.01
N ILE A 75 -14.47 -6.22 -3.16
CA ILE A 75 -14.11 -4.98 -3.80
C ILE A 75 -14.28 -5.15 -5.30
N ASP A 76 -15.07 -4.26 -5.84
CA ASP A 76 -15.37 -4.11 -7.25
C ASP A 76 -14.15 -4.50 -8.10
N VAL A 77 -14.29 -5.57 -8.87
CA VAL A 77 -13.33 -6.02 -9.90
C VAL A 77 -12.89 -4.92 -10.86
N LYS A 78 -13.57 -3.76 -10.85
CA LYS A 78 -13.19 -2.54 -11.58
C LYS A 78 -12.07 -1.76 -10.91
N GLY A 79 -11.45 -2.30 -9.85
CA GLY A 79 -10.30 -1.72 -9.22
C GLY A 79 -10.62 -0.54 -8.31
N GLY A 80 -11.79 -0.55 -7.72
CA GLY A 80 -12.31 0.49 -6.83
C GLY A 80 -11.66 0.57 -5.47
N LEU A 81 -10.33 0.61 -5.42
CA LEU A 81 -9.69 1.31 -4.32
C LEU A 81 -10.23 2.74 -4.32
N VAL A 82 -10.66 3.21 -3.16
CA VAL A 82 -10.86 4.65 -2.97
C VAL A 82 -9.59 5.32 -3.46
N GLY A 83 -9.73 6.18 -4.45
CA GLY A 83 -8.58 6.76 -5.10
C GLY A 83 -8.02 6.02 -6.33
N ARG A 84 -8.44 4.79 -6.62
CA ARG A 84 -8.29 4.20 -7.95
C ARG A 84 -9.53 4.39 -8.82
N GLY A 85 -10.55 5.02 -8.30
CA GLY A 85 -11.67 5.50 -9.07
C GLY A 85 -11.19 6.58 -10.05
N PHE A 86 -10.49 6.15 -11.08
CA PHE A 86 -10.26 7.00 -12.22
C PHE A 86 -11.62 7.31 -12.80
N ALA A 87 -12.06 8.54 -12.59
CA ALA A 87 -13.29 9.01 -13.19
C ALA A 87 -13.10 8.97 -14.71
N GLY A 88 -13.71 8.01 -15.38
CA GLY A 88 -13.74 7.92 -16.83
C GLY A 88 -12.47 7.41 -17.50
N GLU A 89 -12.18 7.90 -18.69
CA GLU A 89 -11.08 7.47 -19.57
C GLU A 89 -9.70 8.04 -19.20
N SER A 90 -9.52 8.61 -18.00
CA SER A 90 -8.26 9.20 -17.59
C SER A 90 -7.24 8.12 -17.18
N ILE A 91 -6.00 8.33 -17.59
CA ILE A 91 -4.88 7.46 -17.20
C ILE A 91 -4.26 8.01 -15.93
N GLY A 92 -4.31 7.24 -14.86
CA GLY A 92 -3.62 7.56 -13.61
C GLY A 92 -2.17 7.08 -13.66
N LEU A 93 -1.26 7.98 -13.28
CA LEU A 93 0.16 7.67 -13.13
C LEU A 93 0.55 7.85 -11.67
N ARG A 94 1.36 6.92 -11.16
CA ARG A 94 1.95 7.04 -9.83
C ARG A 94 3.03 8.12 -9.85
N ALA A 95 2.83 9.19 -9.10
CA ALA A 95 3.75 10.32 -9.06
C ALA A 95 4.89 10.11 -8.04
N GLY A 96 4.57 9.50 -6.89
CA GLY A 96 5.56 9.23 -5.85
C GLY A 96 4.93 8.58 -4.62
N ASN A 97 5.79 8.15 -3.70
CA ASN A 97 5.40 7.63 -2.40
C ASN A 97 6.35 8.15 -1.33
N GLU A 98 5.81 8.29 -0.13
CA GLU A 98 6.56 8.52 1.10
C GLU A 98 6.14 7.44 2.10
N TYR A 99 7.11 6.80 2.75
CA TYR A 99 6.88 5.72 3.68
C TYR A 99 7.52 6.02 5.03
N GLU A 100 6.81 5.72 6.09
CA GLU A 100 7.32 5.71 7.46
C GLU A 100 7.05 4.33 8.05
N PHE A 101 8.10 3.64 8.51
CA PHE A 101 8.02 2.29 9.05
C PHE A 101 8.29 2.34 10.55
N PHE A 102 7.29 1.96 11.35
CA PHE A 102 7.34 2.02 12.81
C PHE A 102 7.81 0.71 13.43
N GLN A 103 7.46 -0.40 12.79
CA GLN A 103 7.73 -1.75 13.30
C GLN A 103 8.02 -2.74 12.17
N PRO A 104 8.80 -3.82 12.44
CA PRO A 104 8.90 -4.95 11.53
C PRO A 104 7.55 -5.67 11.39
N VAL A 105 7.21 -6.09 10.18
CA VAL A 105 6.09 -6.99 9.91
C VAL A 105 6.63 -8.42 9.83
N TYR A 106 5.94 -9.35 10.45
CA TYR A 106 6.36 -10.74 10.58
C TYR A 106 5.45 -11.70 9.80
N PRO A 107 5.89 -12.95 9.57
CA PRO A 107 5.13 -13.91 8.78
C PRO A 107 3.72 -14.22 9.30
N ASP A 108 3.52 -14.15 10.62
CA ASP A 108 2.25 -14.41 11.29
C ASP A 108 1.37 -13.16 11.48
N ASP A 109 1.79 -12.01 10.92
CA ASP A 109 0.99 -10.80 10.97
C ASP A 109 -0.09 -10.82 9.88
N VAL A 110 -1.33 -10.54 10.30
CA VAL A 110 -2.49 -10.30 9.43
C VAL A 110 -2.71 -8.80 9.36
N ILE A 111 -2.60 -8.24 8.17
CA ILE A 111 -2.57 -6.79 8.02
C ILE A 111 -3.95 -6.22 7.69
N THR A 112 -4.26 -5.13 8.35
CA THR A 112 -5.40 -4.26 8.01
C THR A 112 -4.85 -2.95 7.47
N ALA A 113 -5.29 -2.53 6.30
CA ALA A 113 -4.91 -1.28 5.65
C ALA A 113 -6.06 -0.28 5.69
N HIS A 114 -5.83 0.88 6.31
CA HIS A 114 -6.77 2.01 6.35
C HIS A 114 -6.33 3.05 5.33
N TRP A 115 -7.11 3.20 4.28
CA TRP A 115 -6.85 4.16 3.22
C TRP A 115 -7.78 5.37 3.34
N LYS A 116 -7.23 6.55 3.08
CA LYS A 116 -7.96 7.81 3.09
C LYS A 116 -7.53 8.70 1.93
N VAL A 117 -8.49 9.31 1.25
CA VAL A 117 -8.19 10.40 0.33
C VAL A 117 -7.87 11.65 1.15
N LYS A 118 -6.60 12.05 1.18
CA LYS A 118 -6.12 13.14 2.01
C LYS A 118 -6.30 14.50 1.35
N ASP A 119 -5.98 14.57 0.06
CA ASP A 119 -6.06 15.82 -0.70
C ASP A 119 -6.23 15.56 -2.20
N VAL A 120 -6.77 16.55 -2.90
CA VAL A 120 -6.85 16.59 -4.36
C VAL A 120 -6.56 18.03 -4.82
N TYR A 121 -5.53 18.20 -5.62
CA TYR A 121 -5.13 19.50 -6.11
C TYR A 121 -4.70 19.47 -7.58
N GLU A 122 -4.72 20.63 -8.21
CA GLU A 122 -4.26 20.84 -9.57
C GLU A 122 -2.90 21.54 -9.56
N SER A 123 -2.05 21.16 -10.50
CA SER A 123 -0.73 21.78 -10.69
C SER A 123 -0.43 21.94 -12.16
N GLU A 124 0.16 23.06 -12.54
CA GLU A 124 0.60 23.33 -13.90
C GLU A 124 1.90 22.60 -14.22
N GLY A 125 1.87 21.75 -15.24
CA GLY A 125 3.02 21.06 -15.79
C GLY A 125 3.46 21.64 -17.13
N ARG A 126 4.59 21.18 -17.65
CA ARG A 126 5.11 21.63 -18.96
C ARG A 126 4.17 21.32 -20.13
N SER A 127 3.39 20.25 -20.02
CA SER A 127 2.49 19.75 -21.07
C SER A 127 1.02 20.06 -20.78
N GLY A 128 0.73 20.87 -19.78
CA GLY A 128 -0.62 21.21 -19.36
C GLY A 128 -0.87 20.93 -17.87
N SER A 129 -2.09 21.11 -17.45
CA SER A 129 -2.51 20.91 -16.07
C SER A 129 -2.57 19.43 -15.70
N LEU A 130 -2.14 19.11 -14.49
CA LEU A 130 -2.15 17.80 -13.87
C LEU A 130 -3.00 17.83 -12.61
N VAL A 131 -3.84 16.83 -12.42
CA VAL A 131 -4.59 16.66 -11.18
C VAL A 131 -3.89 15.60 -10.32
N PHE A 132 -3.54 15.98 -9.10
CA PHE A 132 -2.94 15.11 -8.11
C PHE A 132 -3.98 14.68 -7.08
N GLN A 133 -4.00 13.39 -6.78
CA GLN A 133 -4.73 12.82 -5.67
C GLN A 133 -3.74 12.27 -4.65
N VAL A 134 -3.82 12.74 -3.42
CA VAL A 134 -2.97 12.30 -2.31
C VAL A 134 -3.74 11.29 -1.48
N LEU A 135 -3.18 10.11 -1.35
CA LEU A 135 -3.72 9.03 -0.52
C LEU A 135 -2.84 8.87 0.71
N GLU A 136 -3.44 8.68 1.85
CA GLU A 136 -2.78 8.25 3.08
C GLU A 136 -3.21 6.81 3.37
N ALA A 137 -2.24 5.96 3.70
CA ALA A 137 -2.52 4.58 4.09
C ALA A 137 -1.81 4.28 5.41
N ASN A 138 -2.55 3.76 6.38
CA ASN A 138 -2.03 3.27 7.64
C ASN A 138 -2.24 1.76 7.72
N PHE A 139 -1.19 1.03 8.03
CA PHE A 139 -1.19 -0.43 8.09
C PHE A 139 -1.03 -0.89 9.52
N TYR A 140 -1.87 -1.80 9.95
CA TYR A 140 -1.87 -2.35 11.29
C TYR A 140 -1.88 -3.87 11.24
N ASN A 141 -1.19 -4.51 12.18
CA ASN A 141 -1.35 -5.95 12.38
C ASN A 141 -2.60 -6.26 13.23
N GLN A 142 -2.87 -7.54 13.48
CA GLN A 142 -4.02 -7.99 14.29
C GLN A 142 -3.98 -7.55 15.76
N ARG A 143 -2.84 -7.00 16.23
CA ARG A 143 -2.69 -6.43 17.58
C ARG A 143 -2.92 -4.92 17.63
N GLY A 144 -3.14 -4.30 16.47
CA GLY A 144 -3.29 -2.85 16.33
C GLY A 144 -1.95 -2.08 16.36
N GLU A 145 -0.85 -2.76 16.05
CA GLU A 145 0.50 -2.21 15.98
C GLU A 145 0.87 -1.88 14.54
#